data_2325d3cb92e32b40a0e71fb708d6ca97
#
_entry.id   2325d3cb92e32b40a0e71fb708d6ca97
#
_cell.length_a   1.000
_cell.length_b   1.000
_cell.length_c   1.000
_cell.angle_alpha   90.00
_cell.angle_beta   90.00
_cell.angle_gamma   90.00
#
_symmetry.space_group_name_H-M   'P 1'
#
loop_
_entity.id
_entity.type
_entity.pdbx_description
1 polymer ?
#
loop_
_entity_poly.entity_id
_entity_poly.type
_entity_poly.pdbx_seq_one_letter_code
_entity_poly.pdbx_strand_id
1 'polypeptide(L)'
;MVSCAGILKKLEIPVHERETLSFLKNPDLLPIKKEKQTWGFFSNFAYWGIISFSVGTWLSASQALSVGLSYPETIGTFIVGDFVTILFTLANSYPGSDWKVGYTLSQRFVFGIYGSYFGILIRVLMSIVNYASNAWLGGLCINMILDSWSHHYLHLKNTLTPSVAMETKEVIGFMLFHVVTVLCYWMKPYQINYILIISCTATCFSMMGMIIYLTHKAGGVGDLFTSTKSTATGSDKSWAWVYMISYWFGSVSPGSVNQSDYSRFGTSKTAIWTGTILALFIPTTLVPVFGVIGASTSVKLYGQELWQPMDIFTYWLKDNYSAGARAGAFFCGLSFTLSQMSYTISNSGFASGMDLAGVLPKYINIKRGAIFTAVISVALQPWNFYNKSSNVFLTVMSSFGIVMTPIIAVMICDNLVIRKRQYSVTEAFKIKGEYYYFKGFNWRAFVAWICGMTPGLPGMAWEVNNKYFNNKGIVNFYYGDSFFSFVISFFLYWILCLVFPYHVKILHDDKDYFGAFSDEEARKKGMVPYSEISEEELDAYNFPSHKTEGFEKETSSIRKQGVVSSSDGHAYEEKDESDHITKQRIVSTKTSSTSDLQEESS
;
A
#
# COMPACT_ATOMS: atom_id res chain seq x y z
N MET A 1 2.36 -1.61 -41.11
CA MET A 1 2.54 -2.31 -39.82
C MET A 1 3.21 -1.36 -38.83
N VAL A 2 2.57 -1.04 -37.72
CA VAL A 2 3.23 -0.21 -36.68
C VAL A 2 4.30 -1.09 -36.05
N SER A 3 5.57 -0.67 -36.14
CA SER A 3 6.69 -1.43 -35.54
C SER A 3 6.47 -1.57 -34.03
N CYS A 4 6.71 -2.74 -33.45
CA CYS A 4 6.66 -2.95 -31.98
C CYS A 4 7.48 -1.88 -31.23
N ALA A 5 8.62 -1.46 -31.77
CA ALA A 5 9.43 -0.39 -31.22
C ALA A 5 8.68 0.97 -31.19
N GLY A 6 7.84 1.26 -32.21
CA GLY A 6 7.03 2.47 -32.25
C GLY A 6 5.89 2.47 -31.25
N ILE A 7 5.32 1.31 -30.94
CA ILE A 7 4.29 1.16 -29.86
C ILE A 7 4.93 1.34 -28.51
N LEU A 8 6.08 0.68 -28.25
CA LEU A 8 6.80 0.79 -26.99
C LEU A 8 7.22 2.22 -26.69
N LYS A 9 7.70 2.97 -27.69
CA LYS A 9 8.05 4.38 -27.53
C LYS A 9 6.85 5.27 -27.16
N LYS A 10 5.64 4.98 -27.66
CA LYS A 10 4.39 5.67 -27.28
C LYS A 10 3.92 5.36 -25.87
N LEU A 11 4.31 4.21 -25.33
CA LEU A 11 3.97 3.79 -23.97
C LEU A 11 4.92 4.34 -22.92
N GLU A 12 6.05 4.93 -23.30
CA GLU A 12 6.98 5.58 -22.36
C GLU A 12 6.27 6.68 -21.58
N ILE A 13 6.68 6.87 -20.32
CA ILE A 13 6.11 7.90 -19.45
C ILE A 13 6.63 9.26 -19.92
N PRO A 14 5.75 10.27 -20.08
CA PRO A 14 6.19 11.62 -20.36
C PRO A 14 6.99 12.18 -19.17
N VAL A 15 8.17 12.68 -19.43
CA VAL A 15 9.10 13.23 -18.42
C VAL A 15 9.35 14.69 -18.73
N HIS A 16 9.47 15.52 -17.69
CA HIS A 16 9.90 16.90 -17.83
C HIS A 16 11.38 16.95 -18.24
N GLU A 17 11.80 18.00 -18.95
CA GLU A 17 13.11 18.13 -19.61
C GLU A 17 14.34 17.87 -18.70
N ARG A 18 14.21 18.00 -17.38
CA ARG A 18 15.28 17.75 -16.39
C ARG A 18 15.19 16.43 -15.64
N GLU A 19 14.28 15.53 -16.00
CA GLU A 19 14.10 14.24 -15.33
C GLU A 19 14.52 13.09 -16.24
N THR A 20 15.44 12.25 -15.79
CA THR A 20 15.90 11.09 -16.56
C THR A 20 15.05 9.87 -16.30
N LEU A 21 14.52 9.27 -17.34
CA LEU A 21 13.93 7.94 -17.34
C LEU A 21 15.00 6.89 -17.63
N SER A 22 15.20 5.98 -16.73
CA SER A 22 16.08 4.84 -16.94
C SER A 22 15.40 3.54 -16.50
N PHE A 23 16.06 2.43 -16.75
CA PHE A 23 15.58 1.12 -16.28
C PHE A 23 15.43 1.05 -14.73
N LEU A 24 16.15 1.91 -13.99
CA LEU A 24 16.13 1.93 -12.53
C LEU A 24 15.52 3.22 -11.95
N LYS A 25 15.35 4.27 -12.76
CA LYS A 25 14.97 5.60 -12.30
C LYS A 25 13.65 6.04 -12.92
N ASN A 26 12.71 6.45 -12.06
CA ASN A 26 11.42 7.02 -12.41
C ASN A 26 11.12 8.13 -11.39
N PRO A 27 10.52 9.27 -11.78
CA PRO A 27 10.18 10.37 -10.88
C PRO A 27 9.39 9.93 -9.64
N ASP A 28 8.51 8.94 -9.78
CA ASP A 28 7.68 8.41 -8.68
C ASP A 28 8.46 7.59 -7.65
N LEU A 29 9.66 7.10 -8.01
CA LEU A 29 10.56 6.33 -7.13
C LEU A 29 11.54 7.20 -6.35
N LEU A 30 11.78 8.42 -6.80
CA LEU A 30 12.74 9.31 -6.16
C LEU A 30 12.31 9.66 -4.74
N PRO A 31 13.28 10.02 -3.86
CA PRO A 31 12.96 10.60 -2.57
C PRO A 31 12.00 11.78 -2.70
N ILE A 32 11.05 11.88 -1.78
CA ILE A 32 10.03 12.93 -1.82
C ILE A 32 10.65 14.27 -1.48
N LYS A 33 10.52 15.24 -2.40
CA LYS A 33 10.95 16.62 -2.17
C LYS A 33 10.30 17.22 -0.93
N LYS A 34 11.02 18.11 -0.23
CA LYS A 34 10.54 18.72 1.03
C LYS A 34 9.16 19.36 0.90
N GLU A 35 8.87 20.01 -0.21
CA GLU A 35 7.58 20.67 -0.49
C GLU A 35 6.37 19.71 -0.49
N LYS A 36 6.59 18.44 -0.82
CA LYS A 36 5.55 17.40 -0.87
C LYS A 36 5.41 16.62 0.44
N GLN A 37 6.20 16.92 1.45
CA GLN A 37 6.11 16.32 2.78
C GLN A 37 5.05 17.05 3.61
N THR A 38 3.78 16.78 3.34
CA THR A 38 2.63 17.51 3.87
C THR A 38 1.83 16.76 4.93
N TRP A 39 2.19 15.48 5.20
CA TRP A 39 1.43 14.66 6.13
C TRP A 39 1.79 14.91 7.58
N GLY A 40 0.91 15.61 8.30
CA GLY A 40 0.98 15.80 9.74
C GLY A 40 0.40 14.61 10.53
N PHE A 41 0.13 14.84 11.82
CA PHE A 41 -0.48 13.84 12.70
C PHE A 41 -1.79 13.28 12.14
N PHE A 42 -2.74 14.15 11.79
CA PHE A 42 -4.06 13.74 11.32
C PHE A 42 -4.03 12.95 10.01
N SER A 43 -3.10 13.25 9.11
CA SER A 43 -2.95 12.50 7.85
C SER A 43 -2.42 11.08 8.10
N ASN A 44 -1.41 10.95 8.99
CA ASN A 44 -0.87 9.64 9.37
C ASN A 44 -1.87 8.81 10.19
N PHE A 45 -2.61 9.46 11.09
CA PHE A 45 -3.71 8.83 11.81
C PHE A 45 -4.80 8.35 10.85
N ALA A 46 -5.24 9.20 9.92
CA ALA A 46 -6.32 8.85 9.00
C ALA A 46 -5.92 7.75 8.00
N TYR A 47 -4.66 7.68 7.59
CA TYR A 47 -4.17 6.60 6.72
C TYR A 47 -4.35 5.22 7.37
N TRP A 48 -3.89 5.04 8.59
CA TRP A 48 -4.08 3.79 9.33
C TRP A 48 -5.50 3.66 9.89
N GLY A 49 -6.11 4.75 10.30
CA GLY A 49 -7.48 4.81 10.78
C GLY A 49 -8.48 4.35 9.73
N ILE A 50 -8.30 4.68 8.45
CA ILE A 50 -9.22 4.22 7.40
C ILE A 50 -9.11 2.71 7.13
N ILE A 51 -7.94 2.13 7.32
CA ILE A 51 -7.75 0.68 7.27
C ILE A 51 -8.53 0.03 8.41
N SER A 52 -8.48 0.63 9.58
CA SER A 52 -9.15 0.14 10.79
C SER A 52 -10.66 0.37 10.76
N PHE A 53 -11.13 1.56 10.35
CA PHE A 53 -12.55 1.84 10.12
C PHE A 53 -13.06 1.26 8.81
N SER A 54 -12.83 -0.02 8.58
CA SER A 54 -13.27 -0.75 7.39
C SER A 54 -14.26 -1.86 7.73
N VAL A 55 -15.03 -2.28 6.74
CA VAL A 55 -15.92 -3.44 6.89
C VAL A 55 -15.13 -4.71 7.18
N GLY A 56 -13.93 -4.86 6.58
CA GLY A 56 -13.05 -5.99 6.84
C GLY A 56 -12.64 -6.10 8.31
N THR A 57 -12.25 -4.99 8.94
CA THR A 57 -11.92 -4.94 10.37
C THR A 57 -13.13 -5.21 11.26
N TRP A 58 -14.31 -4.72 10.89
CA TRP A 58 -15.57 -5.06 11.58
C TRP A 58 -15.83 -6.56 11.57
N LEU A 59 -15.59 -7.25 10.45
CA LEU A 59 -15.79 -8.69 10.31
C LEU A 59 -14.74 -9.53 11.05
N SER A 60 -13.57 -9.00 11.35
CA SER A 60 -12.42 -9.77 11.86
C SER A 60 -12.70 -10.47 13.20
N ALA A 61 -13.61 -9.94 14.01
CA ALA A 61 -13.97 -10.56 15.28
C ALA A 61 -14.68 -11.92 15.11
N SER A 62 -15.39 -12.14 13.99
CA SER A 62 -16.04 -13.43 13.71
C SER A 62 -15.03 -14.59 13.64
N GLN A 63 -13.81 -14.32 13.22
CA GLN A 63 -12.74 -15.32 13.14
C GLN A 63 -12.33 -15.85 14.52
N ALA A 64 -12.24 -14.98 15.52
CA ALA A 64 -11.89 -15.41 16.88
C ALA A 64 -12.93 -16.35 17.47
N LEU A 65 -14.19 -16.09 17.19
CA LEU A 65 -15.27 -16.97 17.63
C LEU A 65 -15.27 -18.31 16.89
N SER A 66 -14.90 -18.33 15.61
CA SER A 66 -14.82 -19.56 14.82
C SER A 66 -13.74 -20.52 15.33
N VAL A 67 -12.66 -20.00 15.96
CA VAL A 67 -11.63 -20.81 16.61
C VAL A 67 -11.91 -21.11 18.08
N GLY A 68 -13.10 -20.74 18.55
CA GLY A 68 -13.62 -21.13 19.87
C GLY A 68 -13.25 -20.20 21.01
N LEU A 69 -12.81 -18.97 20.75
CA LEU A 69 -12.60 -17.95 21.79
C LEU A 69 -13.92 -17.28 22.18
N SER A 70 -14.01 -16.82 23.42
CA SER A 70 -15.11 -15.98 23.89
C SER A 70 -14.96 -14.53 23.43
N TYR A 71 -16.03 -13.74 23.52
CA TYR A 71 -16.01 -12.32 23.16
C TYR A 71 -14.95 -11.49 23.92
N PRO A 72 -14.83 -11.59 25.25
CA PRO A 72 -13.76 -10.89 25.97
C PRO A 72 -12.35 -11.31 25.54
N GLU A 73 -12.14 -12.59 25.24
CA GLU A 73 -10.85 -13.12 24.78
C GLU A 73 -10.51 -12.59 23.40
N THR A 74 -11.51 -12.46 22.52
CA THR A 74 -11.34 -11.85 21.20
C THR A 74 -10.77 -10.44 21.31
N ILE A 75 -11.32 -9.60 22.20
CA ILE A 75 -10.80 -8.25 22.44
C ILE A 75 -9.35 -8.29 22.91
N GLY A 76 -9.04 -9.21 23.84
CA GLY A 76 -7.67 -9.41 24.33
C GLY A 76 -6.67 -9.76 23.22
N THR A 77 -7.06 -10.62 22.28
CA THR A 77 -6.17 -10.99 21.15
C THR A 77 -5.91 -9.81 20.21
N PHE A 78 -6.89 -8.94 19.98
CA PHE A 78 -6.69 -7.72 19.17
C PHE A 78 -5.74 -6.74 19.86
N ILE A 79 -5.90 -6.49 21.15
CA ILE A 79 -5.00 -5.58 21.90
C ILE A 79 -3.54 -6.06 21.80
N VAL A 80 -3.29 -7.34 21.99
CA VAL A 80 -1.93 -7.90 21.88
C VAL A 80 -1.44 -7.85 20.42
N GLY A 81 -2.29 -8.20 19.47
CA GLY A 81 -1.99 -8.15 18.04
C GLY A 81 -1.67 -6.73 17.55
N ASP A 82 -2.41 -5.74 18.03
CA ASP A 82 -2.16 -4.32 17.74
C ASP A 82 -0.77 -3.88 18.22
N PHE A 83 -0.40 -4.28 19.45
CA PHE A 83 0.92 -3.97 19.99
C PHE A 83 2.06 -4.52 19.12
N VAL A 84 1.95 -5.78 18.69
CA VAL A 84 2.92 -6.41 17.78
C VAL A 84 2.96 -5.69 16.43
N THR A 85 1.80 -5.39 15.88
CA THR A 85 1.66 -4.68 14.60
C THR A 85 2.29 -3.29 14.64
N ILE A 86 2.07 -2.54 15.74
CA ILE A 86 2.67 -1.22 15.96
C ILE A 86 4.19 -1.30 15.95
N LEU A 87 4.79 -2.23 16.69
CA LEU A 87 6.24 -2.38 16.76
C LEU A 87 6.86 -2.61 15.37
N PHE A 88 6.30 -3.53 14.59
CA PHE A 88 6.84 -3.87 13.27
C PHE A 88 6.59 -2.76 12.24
N THR A 89 5.43 -2.11 12.31
CA THR A 89 5.10 -0.98 11.43
C THR A 89 6.01 0.21 11.68
N LEU A 90 6.26 0.56 12.94
CA LEU A 90 7.18 1.65 13.28
C LEU A 90 8.62 1.32 12.88
N ALA A 91 9.07 0.07 13.07
CA ALA A 91 10.40 -0.36 12.64
C ALA A 91 10.59 -0.26 11.12
N ASN A 92 9.54 -0.51 10.32
CA ASN A 92 9.57 -0.35 8.86
C ASN A 92 9.34 1.10 8.39
N SER A 93 9.01 2.04 9.28
CA SER A 93 8.83 3.44 8.91
C SER A 93 10.13 4.19 8.65
N TYR A 94 11.26 3.72 9.17
CA TYR A 94 12.55 4.44 9.15
C TYR A 94 13.05 4.81 7.76
N PRO A 95 13.04 3.94 6.73
CA PRO A 95 13.51 4.35 5.40
C PRO A 95 12.74 5.54 4.85
N GLY A 96 11.41 5.56 5.04
CA GLY A 96 10.56 6.68 4.62
C GLY A 96 10.74 7.93 5.49
N SER A 97 10.80 7.78 6.81
CA SER A 97 10.94 8.91 7.73
C SER A 97 12.34 9.55 7.69
N ASP A 98 13.40 8.74 7.58
CA ASP A 98 14.79 9.18 7.64
C ASP A 98 15.36 9.57 6.28
N TRP A 99 14.99 8.85 5.21
CA TRP A 99 15.59 9.01 3.87
C TRP A 99 14.57 9.36 2.78
N LYS A 100 13.30 9.53 3.14
CA LYS A 100 12.20 9.93 2.24
C LYS A 100 11.99 9.00 1.05
N VAL A 101 12.36 7.72 1.22
CA VAL A 101 12.28 6.68 0.21
C VAL A 101 11.10 5.74 0.46
N GLY A 102 10.52 5.21 -0.61
CA GLY A 102 9.45 4.23 -0.53
C GLY A 102 9.94 2.79 -0.39
N TYR A 103 8.96 1.88 -0.27
CA TYR A 103 9.18 0.44 -0.13
C TYR A 103 10.04 -0.15 -1.25
N THR A 104 9.79 0.23 -2.49
CA THR A 104 10.53 -0.27 -3.67
C THR A 104 12.04 -0.05 -3.56
N LEU A 105 12.47 1.14 -3.13
CA LEU A 105 13.89 1.41 -2.89
C LEU A 105 14.40 0.67 -1.65
N SER A 106 13.59 0.57 -0.60
CA SER A 106 13.93 -0.23 0.58
C SER A 106 14.18 -1.70 0.22
N GLN A 107 13.41 -2.26 -0.71
CA GLN A 107 13.66 -3.61 -1.23
C GLN A 107 14.99 -3.71 -1.99
N ARG A 108 15.39 -2.69 -2.77
CA ARG A 108 16.71 -2.67 -3.44
C ARG A 108 17.86 -2.65 -2.44
N PHE A 109 17.72 -1.90 -1.33
CA PHE A 109 18.74 -1.86 -0.28
C PHE A 109 18.96 -3.25 0.35
N VAL A 110 17.89 -4.01 0.57
CA VAL A 110 17.91 -5.28 1.31
C VAL A 110 18.17 -6.47 0.40
N PHE A 111 17.41 -6.61 -0.68
CA PHE A 111 17.44 -7.79 -1.56
C PHE A 111 18.34 -7.62 -2.79
N GLY A 112 18.81 -6.40 -3.05
CA GLY A 112 19.59 -6.07 -4.24
C GLY A 112 18.74 -5.57 -5.41
N ILE A 113 19.39 -5.02 -6.42
CA ILE A 113 18.71 -4.35 -7.54
C ILE A 113 17.74 -5.29 -8.27
N TYR A 114 18.16 -6.49 -8.62
CA TYR A 114 17.30 -7.48 -9.28
C TYR A 114 16.51 -8.33 -8.29
N GLY A 115 17.09 -8.59 -7.12
CA GLY A 115 16.43 -9.34 -6.06
C GLY A 115 15.18 -8.66 -5.53
N SER A 116 15.13 -7.33 -5.53
CA SER A 116 13.97 -6.54 -5.09
C SER A 116 12.70 -6.87 -5.86
N TYR A 117 12.78 -7.28 -7.12
CA TYR A 117 11.60 -7.61 -7.93
C TYR A 117 10.74 -8.73 -7.32
N PHE A 118 11.34 -9.69 -6.62
CA PHE A 118 10.58 -10.75 -5.96
C PHE A 118 9.66 -10.20 -4.87
N GLY A 119 10.21 -9.45 -3.91
CA GLY A 119 9.40 -8.86 -2.83
C GLY A 119 8.35 -7.88 -3.36
N ILE A 120 8.71 -7.09 -4.37
CA ILE A 120 7.80 -6.14 -5.01
C ILE A 120 6.65 -6.86 -5.72
N LEU A 121 6.92 -7.89 -6.54
CA LEU A 121 5.88 -8.62 -7.28
C LEU A 121 4.95 -9.40 -6.36
N ILE A 122 5.46 -10.02 -5.29
CA ILE A 122 4.62 -10.66 -4.28
C ILE A 122 3.66 -9.64 -3.66
N ARG A 123 4.16 -8.46 -3.31
CA ARG A 123 3.33 -7.42 -2.73
C ARG A 123 2.31 -6.86 -3.73
N VAL A 124 2.66 -6.71 -5.00
CA VAL A 124 1.70 -6.36 -6.07
C VAL A 124 0.57 -7.39 -6.13
N LEU A 125 0.89 -8.68 -6.11
CA LEU A 125 -0.11 -9.75 -6.10
C LEU A 125 -1.04 -9.63 -4.89
N MET A 126 -0.49 -9.42 -3.69
CA MET A 126 -1.29 -9.21 -2.47
C MET A 126 -2.13 -7.95 -2.52
N SER A 127 -1.60 -6.87 -3.11
CA SER A 127 -2.37 -5.63 -3.31
C SER A 127 -3.54 -5.84 -4.28
N ILE A 128 -3.40 -6.67 -5.30
CA ILE A 128 -4.49 -7.03 -6.22
C ILE A 128 -5.59 -7.81 -5.48
N VAL A 129 -5.21 -8.78 -4.64
CA VAL A 129 -6.16 -9.56 -3.83
C VAL A 129 -6.89 -8.64 -2.83
N ASN A 130 -6.15 -7.80 -2.13
CA ASN A 130 -6.72 -6.84 -1.18
C ASN A 130 -7.62 -5.81 -1.86
N TYR A 131 -7.24 -5.34 -3.06
CA TYR A 131 -8.08 -4.48 -3.88
C TYR A 131 -9.40 -5.15 -4.21
N ALA A 132 -9.36 -6.39 -4.73
CA ALA A 132 -10.53 -7.17 -5.10
C ALA A 132 -11.50 -7.32 -3.93
N SER A 133 -10.99 -7.70 -2.76
CA SER A 133 -11.74 -7.89 -1.53
C SER A 133 -12.43 -6.58 -1.06
N ASN A 134 -11.66 -5.50 -0.96
CA ASN A 134 -12.20 -4.21 -0.50
C ASN A 134 -13.15 -3.57 -1.52
N ALA A 135 -12.92 -3.77 -2.82
CA ALA A 135 -13.83 -3.30 -3.86
C ALA A 135 -15.17 -4.05 -3.82
N TRP A 136 -15.16 -5.34 -3.51
CA TRP A 136 -16.38 -6.11 -3.30
C TRP A 136 -17.19 -5.55 -2.11
N LEU A 137 -16.56 -5.41 -0.95
CA LEU A 137 -17.21 -4.82 0.23
C LEU A 137 -17.70 -3.39 -0.04
N GLY A 138 -16.92 -2.59 -0.78
CA GLY A 138 -17.34 -1.25 -1.20
C GLY A 138 -18.56 -1.25 -2.11
N GLY A 139 -18.68 -2.23 -2.99
CA GLY A 139 -19.87 -2.45 -3.81
C GLY A 139 -21.11 -2.74 -2.99
N LEU A 140 -20.99 -3.57 -1.94
CA LEU A 140 -22.08 -3.83 -0.99
C LEU A 140 -22.49 -2.55 -0.24
N CYS A 141 -21.54 -1.68 0.10
CA CYS A 141 -21.86 -0.39 0.71
C CYS A 141 -22.61 0.54 -0.26
N ILE A 142 -22.32 0.52 -1.57
CA ILE A 142 -23.11 1.24 -2.59
C ILE A 142 -24.55 0.70 -2.62
N ASN A 143 -24.73 -0.61 -2.49
CA ASN A 143 -26.08 -1.19 -2.45
C ASN A 143 -26.90 -0.65 -1.27
N MET A 144 -26.29 -0.39 -0.09
CA MET A 144 -26.99 0.28 1.01
C MET A 144 -27.54 1.66 0.60
N ILE A 145 -26.77 2.44 -0.16
CA ILE A 145 -27.20 3.74 -0.66
C ILE A 145 -28.40 3.57 -1.60
N LEU A 146 -28.31 2.65 -2.55
CA LEU A 146 -29.35 2.40 -3.55
C LEU A 146 -30.61 1.82 -2.89
N ASP A 147 -30.48 0.93 -1.91
CA ASP A 147 -31.57 0.39 -1.11
C ASP A 147 -32.32 1.49 -0.34
N SER A 148 -31.60 2.48 0.18
CA SER A 148 -32.19 3.62 0.88
C SER A 148 -33.00 4.55 -0.04
N TRP A 149 -32.59 4.65 -1.32
CA TRP A 149 -33.27 5.50 -2.30
C TRP A 149 -34.50 4.87 -2.91
N SER A 150 -34.48 3.54 -3.12
CA SER A 150 -35.54 2.86 -3.88
C SER A 150 -35.99 1.58 -3.20
N HIS A 151 -37.26 1.55 -2.79
CA HIS A 151 -37.90 0.33 -2.28
C HIS A 151 -37.92 -0.79 -3.33
N HIS A 152 -38.03 -0.43 -4.62
CA HIS A 152 -37.96 -1.41 -5.71
C HIS A 152 -36.57 -2.05 -5.81
N TYR A 153 -35.50 -1.25 -5.63
CA TYR A 153 -34.13 -1.77 -5.63
C TYR A 153 -33.87 -2.68 -4.42
N LEU A 154 -34.39 -2.33 -3.24
CA LEU A 154 -34.30 -3.19 -2.03
C LEU A 154 -34.83 -4.61 -2.28
N HIS A 155 -35.90 -4.73 -3.09
CA HIS A 155 -36.55 -6.00 -3.42
C HIS A 155 -36.22 -6.51 -4.84
N LEU A 156 -35.12 -6.03 -5.43
CA LEU A 156 -34.69 -6.45 -6.76
C LEU A 156 -34.45 -7.98 -6.78
N LYS A 157 -35.11 -8.65 -7.71
CA LYS A 157 -34.97 -10.11 -7.86
C LYS A 157 -33.60 -10.44 -8.47
N ASN A 158 -32.99 -11.48 -7.94
CA ASN A 158 -31.78 -12.03 -8.54
C ASN A 158 -32.10 -12.67 -9.89
N THR A 159 -31.40 -12.23 -10.94
CA THR A 159 -31.56 -12.75 -12.32
C THR A 159 -30.39 -13.64 -12.72
N LEU A 160 -29.35 -13.75 -11.88
CA LEU A 160 -28.18 -14.57 -12.15
C LEU A 160 -28.40 -16.03 -11.77
N THR A 161 -27.71 -16.93 -12.46
CA THR A 161 -27.77 -18.36 -12.16
C THR A 161 -27.09 -18.67 -10.81
N PRO A 162 -27.58 -19.63 -10.02
CA PRO A 162 -26.99 -19.98 -8.73
C PRO A 162 -25.49 -20.41 -8.82
N SER A 163 -25.04 -20.83 -9.99
CA SER A 163 -23.64 -21.22 -10.21
C SER A 163 -22.66 -20.08 -10.12
N VAL A 164 -23.10 -18.82 -10.30
CA VAL A 164 -22.24 -17.63 -10.30
C VAL A 164 -21.88 -17.18 -8.89
N ALA A 165 -22.55 -17.67 -7.85
CA ALA A 165 -22.33 -17.30 -6.44
C ALA A 165 -22.35 -15.76 -6.21
N MET A 166 -23.17 -15.02 -6.95
CA MET A 166 -23.29 -13.57 -6.90
C MET A 166 -24.72 -13.16 -7.24
N GLU A 167 -25.24 -12.13 -6.57
CA GLU A 167 -26.56 -11.58 -6.86
C GLU A 167 -26.49 -10.39 -7.84
N THR A 168 -27.58 -10.13 -8.54
CA THR A 168 -27.67 -9.01 -9.50
C THR A 168 -27.37 -7.66 -8.83
N LYS A 169 -27.82 -7.44 -7.61
CA LYS A 169 -27.53 -6.23 -6.81
C LYS A 169 -26.02 -6.08 -6.55
N GLU A 170 -25.37 -7.18 -6.21
CA GLU A 170 -23.95 -7.20 -5.90
C GLU A 170 -23.10 -6.83 -7.12
N VAL A 171 -23.48 -7.30 -8.31
CA VAL A 171 -22.82 -6.91 -9.58
C VAL A 171 -22.93 -5.41 -9.80
N ILE A 172 -24.15 -4.84 -9.64
CA ILE A 172 -24.39 -3.42 -9.88
C ILE A 172 -23.52 -2.58 -8.92
N GLY A 173 -23.56 -2.87 -7.62
CA GLY A 173 -22.77 -2.16 -6.63
C GLY A 173 -21.27 -2.27 -6.87
N PHE A 174 -20.77 -3.48 -7.17
CA PHE A 174 -19.37 -3.73 -7.45
C PHE A 174 -18.85 -2.97 -8.67
N MET A 175 -19.60 -2.97 -9.78
CA MET A 175 -19.22 -2.24 -10.99
C MET A 175 -19.25 -0.72 -10.79
N LEU A 176 -20.26 -0.20 -10.10
CA LEU A 176 -20.34 1.22 -9.76
C LEU A 176 -19.15 1.64 -8.89
N PHE A 177 -18.81 0.83 -7.88
CA PHE A 177 -17.66 1.10 -7.02
C PHE A 177 -16.35 1.15 -7.81
N HIS A 178 -16.13 0.21 -8.74
CA HIS A 178 -14.95 0.19 -9.60
C HIS A 178 -14.83 1.44 -10.47
N VAL A 179 -15.92 1.83 -11.13
CA VAL A 179 -15.92 3.01 -11.99
C VAL A 179 -15.55 4.27 -11.19
N VAL A 180 -16.18 4.48 -10.04
CA VAL A 180 -15.92 5.65 -9.20
C VAL A 180 -14.47 5.64 -8.67
N THR A 181 -13.99 4.49 -8.22
CA THR A 181 -12.63 4.34 -7.68
C THR A 181 -11.56 4.61 -8.76
N VAL A 182 -11.76 4.10 -9.98
CA VAL A 182 -10.81 4.32 -11.09
C VAL A 182 -10.72 5.82 -11.45
N LEU A 183 -11.82 6.55 -11.41
CA LEU A 183 -11.81 8.00 -11.64
C LEU A 183 -10.95 8.76 -10.60
N CYS A 184 -10.87 8.27 -9.37
CA CYS A 184 -10.06 8.88 -8.32
C CYS A 184 -8.54 8.77 -8.54
N TYR A 185 -8.05 7.87 -9.40
CA TYR A 185 -6.62 7.75 -9.72
C TYR A 185 -6.04 8.90 -10.55
N TRP A 186 -6.84 9.91 -10.89
CA TRP A 186 -6.34 11.17 -11.43
C TRP A 186 -5.73 12.09 -10.36
N MET A 187 -5.97 11.82 -9.06
CA MET A 187 -5.32 12.51 -7.95
C MET A 187 -3.90 11.97 -7.70
N LYS A 188 -3.05 12.80 -7.13
CA LYS A 188 -1.70 12.39 -6.74
C LYS A 188 -1.69 11.79 -5.32
N PRO A 189 -0.82 10.80 -5.01
CA PRO A 189 -0.82 10.12 -3.70
C PRO A 189 -0.68 11.05 -2.49
N TYR A 190 0.09 12.12 -2.59
CA TYR A 190 0.27 13.06 -1.47
C TYR A 190 -0.94 13.97 -1.22
N GLN A 191 -1.86 14.07 -2.19
CA GLN A 191 -3.06 14.91 -2.09
C GLN A 191 -4.26 14.18 -1.48
N ILE A 192 -4.19 12.85 -1.34
CA ILE A 192 -5.29 12.02 -0.84
C ILE A 192 -5.57 12.23 0.66
N ASN A 193 -4.64 12.82 1.41
CA ASN A 193 -4.73 12.98 2.87
C ASN A 193 -6.05 13.62 3.34
N TYR A 194 -6.59 14.61 2.63
CA TYR A 194 -7.85 15.25 3.01
C TYR A 194 -9.04 14.27 2.90
N ILE A 195 -9.07 13.47 1.84
CA ILE A 195 -10.12 12.46 1.65
C ILE A 195 -10.02 11.39 2.73
N LEU A 196 -8.80 10.97 3.09
CA LEU A 196 -8.57 10.02 4.18
C LEU A 196 -9.11 10.55 5.51
N ILE A 197 -8.83 11.82 5.85
CA ILE A 197 -9.31 12.44 7.09
C ILE A 197 -10.84 12.51 7.12
N ILE A 198 -11.46 12.99 6.04
CA ILE A 198 -12.91 13.10 5.93
C ILE A 198 -13.56 11.72 6.04
N SER A 199 -13.08 10.73 5.28
CA SER A 199 -13.62 9.38 5.28
C SER A 199 -13.47 8.70 6.64
N CYS A 200 -12.28 8.81 7.26
CA CYS A 200 -12.00 8.26 8.58
C CYS A 200 -12.96 8.84 9.64
N THR A 201 -13.12 10.16 9.66
CA THR A 201 -14.00 10.85 10.60
C THR A 201 -15.47 10.48 10.38
N ALA A 202 -15.94 10.52 9.13
CA ALA A 202 -17.33 10.18 8.80
C ALA A 202 -17.67 8.73 9.17
N THR A 203 -16.76 7.79 8.90
CA THR A 203 -16.98 6.37 9.20
C THR A 203 -16.97 6.11 10.70
N CYS A 204 -16.07 6.75 11.46
CA CYS A 204 -16.06 6.66 12.91
C CYS A 204 -17.42 7.05 13.51
N PHE A 205 -17.95 8.23 13.14
CA PHE A 205 -19.25 8.68 13.65
C PHE A 205 -20.42 7.79 13.17
N SER A 206 -20.36 7.29 11.94
CA SER A 206 -21.40 6.39 11.42
C SER A 206 -21.41 5.04 12.13
N MET A 207 -20.26 4.44 12.40
CA MET A 207 -20.15 3.20 13.16
C MET A 207 -20.64 3.40 14.61
N MET A 208 -20.22 4.47 15.26
CA MET A 208 -20.69 4.80 16.62
C MET A 208 -22.22 5.01 16.65
N GLY A 209 -22.76 5.79 15.71
CA GLY A 209 -24.20 6.04 15.60
C GLY A 209 -24.98 4.74 15.37
N MET A 210 -24.48 3.85 14.51
CA MET A 210 -25.06 2.54 14.25
C MET A 210 -25.13 1.70 15.55
N ILE A 211 -24.04 1.60 16.30
CA ILE A 211 -23.97 0.81 17.52
C ILE A 211 -24.89 1.40 18.61
N ILE A 212 -24.91 2.72 18.79
CA ILE A 212 -25.81 3.39 19.72
C ILE A 212 -27.28 3.07 19.38
N TYR A 213 -27.63 3.15 18.10
CA TYR A 213 -28.99 2.82 17.65
C TYR A 213 -29.35 1.36 17.90
N LEU A 214 -28.46 0.41 17.53
CA LEU A 214 -28.70 -1.02 17.69
C LEU A 214 -28.82 -1.41 19.16
N THR A 215 -27.95 -0.91 20.02
CA THR A 215 -27.99 -1.18 21.46
C THR A 215 -29.23 -0.59 22.13
N HIS A 216 -29.64 0.62 21.72
CA HIS A 216 -30.87 1.24 22.21
C HIS A 216 -32.11 0.41 21.80
N LYS A 217 -32.22 0.03 20.51
CA LYS A 217 -33.35 -0.77 19.99
C LYS A 217 -33.39 -2.17 20.61
N ALA A 218 -32.24 -2.80 20.83
CA ALA A 218 -32.13 -4.11 21.46
C ALA A 218 -32.31 -4.08 23.01
N GLY A 219 -32.27 -2.90 23.63
CA GLY A 219 -32.29 -2.75 25.08
C GLY A 219 -31.04 -3.27 25.79
N GLY A 220 -29.86 -3.18 25.10
CA GLY A 220 -28.55 -3.59 25.61
C GLY A 220 -27.64 -4.14 24.51
N VAL A 221 -26.45 -4.58 24.90
CA VAL A 221 -25.42 -5.12 23.96
C VAL A 221 -25.69 -6.55 23.48
N GLY A 222 -26.76 -7.17 23.98
CA GLY A 222 -27.14 -8.57 23.68
C GLY A 222 -26.39 -9.59 24.54
N ASP A 223 -26.96 -10.80 24.63
CA ASP A 223 -26.47 -11.84 25.54
C ASP A 223 -25.16 -12.48 25.06
N LEU A 224 -24.92 -12.46 23.75
CA LEU A 224 -23.67 -12.99 23.18
C LEU A 224 -22.46 -12.17 23.62
N PHE A 225 -22.58 -10.84 23.68
CA PHE A 225 -21.48 -9.98 24.10
C PHE A 225 -21.00 -10.24 25.52
N THR A 226 -21.91 -10.59 26.43
CA THR A 226 -21.62 -10.90 27.84
C THR A 226 -21.22 -12.35 28.07
N SER A 227 -21.29 -13.20 27.04
CA SER A 227 -20.95 -14.62 27.17
C SER A 227 -19.43 -14.79 27.32
N THR A 228 -19.03 -15.38 28.45
CA THR A 228 -17.63 -15.74 28.74
C THR A 228 -17.32 -17.20 28.36
N LYS A 229 -18.28 -17.91 27.77
CA LYS A 229 -18.09 -19.32 27.40
C LYS A 229 -17.19 -19.42 26.18
N SER A 230 -16.01 -20.02 26.35
CA SER A 230 -15.11 -20.44 25.29
C SER A 230 -15.37 -21.90 24.95
N THR A 231 -15.44 -22.24 23.68
CA THR A 231 -15.57 -23.64 23.23
C THR A 231 -14.21 -24.33 23.19
N ALA A 232 -13.13 -23.57 22.96
CA ALA A 232 -11.77 -24.06 23.06
C ALA A 232 -11.32 -24.16 24.51
N THR A 233 -10.63 -25.25 24.88
CA THR A 233 -10.16 -25.53 26.25
C THR A 233 -8.71 -25.98 26.26
N GLY A 234 -8.03 -25.80 27.40
CA GLY A 234 -6.65 -26.27 27.61
C GLY A 234 -5.66 -25.73 26.57
N SER A 235 -4.86 -26.63 26.01
CA SER A 235 -3.83 -26.27 24.99
C SER A 235 -4.44 -25.67 23.72
N ASP A 236 -5.59 -26.16 23.28
CA ASP A 236 -6.23 -25.68 22.06
C ASP A 236 -6.68 -24.20 22.19
N LYS A 237 -7.09 -23.80 23.38
CA LYS A 237 -7.36 -22.39 23.70
C LYS A 237 -6.13 -21.51 23.62
N SER A 238 -5.00 -21.97 24.15
CA SER A 238 -3.74 -21.23 24.07
C SER A 238 -3.29 -21.03 22.63
N TRP A 239 -3.40 -22.08 21.79
CA TRP A 239 -3.08 -21.98 20.38
C TRP A 239 -4.09 -21.14 19.58
N ALA A 240 -5.36 -21.11 19.96
CA ALA A 240 -6.35 -20.20 19.39
C ALA A 240 -5.98 -18.73 19.65
N TRP A 241 -5.48 -18.40 20.85
CA TRP A 241 -4.93 -17.07 21.16
C TRP A 241 -3.74 -16.72 20.26
N VAL A 242 -2.76 -17.61 20.17
CA VAL A 242 -1.57 -17.41 19.30
C VAL A 242 -1.99 -17.23 17.85
N TYR A 243 -2.94 -18.05 17.37
CA TYR A 243 -3.48 -17.95 16.01
C TYR A 243 -4.13 -16.59 15.76
N MET A 244 -4.96 -16.11 16.65
CA MET A 244 -5.64 -14.84 16.45
C MET A 244 -4.70 -13.64 16.46
N ILE A 245 -3.67 -13.64 17.31
CA ILE A 245 -2.64 -12.60 17.31
C ILE A 245 -1.84 -12.65 15.99
N SER A 246 -1.45 -13.84 15.57
CA SER A 246 -0.72 -14.08 14.32
C SER A 246 -1.56 -13.71 13.08
N TYR A 247 -2.84 -14.12 13.06
CA TYR A 247 -3.82 -13.78 12.04
C TYR A 247 -3.99 -12.26 11.90
N TRP A 248 -4.17 -11.55 13.05
CA TRP A 248 -4.34 -10.11 13.04
C TRP A 248 -3.13 -9.41 12.46
N PHE A 249 -1.92 -9.71 12.93
CA PHE A 249 -0.71 -9.17 12.34
C PHE A 249 -0.56 -9.56 10.86
N GLY A 250 -0.82 -10.80 10.49
CA GLY A 250 -0.75 -11.29 9.11
C GLY A 250 -1.64 -10.50 8.17
N SER A 251 -2.88 -10.20 8.58
CA SER A 251 -3.83 -9.44 7.76
C SER A 251 -3.39 -7.99 7.51
N VAL A 252 -2.65 -7.39 8.45
CA VAL A 252 -2.14 -6.01 8.37
C VAL A 252 -0.72 -5.94 7.79
N SER A 253 -0.02 -7.07 7.68
CA SER A 253 1.38 -7.15 7.25
C SER A 253 1.68 -6.51 5.89
N PRO A 254 0.81 -6.56 4.85
CA PRO A 254 1.05 -5.83 3.60
C PRO A 254 1.14 -4.33 3.77
N GLY A 255 0.39 -3.75 4.71
CA GLY A 255 0.47 -2.34 5.09
C GLY A 255 1.72 -2.02 5.92
N SER A 256 2.09 -2.93 6.83
CA SER A 256 3.27 -2.75 7.70
C SER A 256 4.57 -2.81 6.91
N VAL A 257 4.68 -3.68 5.89
CA VAL A 257 5.87 -3.81 5.06
C VAL A 257 6.13 -2.55 4.21
N ASN A 258 5.07 -1.88 3.75
CA ASN A 258 5.20 -0.67 2.93
C ASN A 258 5.01 0.64 3.69
N GLN A 259 5.15 0.63 5.01
CA GLN A 259 5.01 1.84 5.82
C GLN A 259 5.93 2.98 5.32
N SER A 260 7.08 2.66 4.73
CA SER A 260 7.99 3.64 4.13
C SER A 260 7.35 4.45 2.98
N ASP A 261 6.43 3.87 2.20
CA ASP A 261 5.74 4.57 1.11
C ASP A 261 4.93 5.79 1.58
N TYR A 262 4.43 5.74 2.81
CA TYR A 262 3.58 6.78 3.39
C TYR A 262 4.34 7.62 4.42
N SER A 263 5.24 7.03 5.20
CA SER A 263 6.08 7.78 6.13
C SER A 263 7.00 8.79 5.44
N ARG A 264 7.33 8.59 4.15
CA ARG A 264 8.10 9.57 3.35
C ARG A 264 7.38 10.90 3.13
N PHE A 265 6.04 10.93 3.19
CA PHE A 265 5.25 12.17 3.10
C PHE A 265 5.16 12.92 4.43
N GLY A 266 5.60 12.32 5.53
CA GLY A 266 5.47 12.88 6.87
C GLY A 266 6.33 14.11 7.10
N THR A 267 5.75 15.13 7.75
CA THR A 267 6.42 16.38 8.11
C THR A 267 7.46 16.19 9.22
N SER A 268 7.18 15.28 10.16
CA SER A 268 8.10 14.96 11.27
C SER A 268 7.93 13.50 11.71
N LYS A 269 8.96 12.93 12.35
CA LYS A 269 8.90 11.58 12.92
C LYS A 269 7.83 11.46 14.00
N THR A 270 7.69 12.48 14.85
CA THR A 270 6.67 12.49 15.90
C THR A 270 5.27 12.39 15.31
N ALA A 271 4.97 13.16 14.25
CA ALA A 271 3.67 13.12 13.59
C ALA A 271 3.39 11.73 12.97
N ILE A 272 4.41 11.12 12.33
CA ILE A 272 4.29 9.76 11.76
C ILE A 272 4.01 8.75 12.86
N TRP A 273 4.82 8.74 13.93
CA TRP A 273 4.75 7.72 14.96
C TRP A 273 3.48 7.85 15.81
N THR A 274 3.19 9.05 16.33
CA THR A 274 1.99 9.25 17.16
C THR A 274 0.71 8.99 16.37
N GLY A 275 0.65 9.44 15.12
CA GLY A 275 -0.49 9.15 14.24
C GLY A 275 -0.66 7.64 14.00
N THR A 276 0.42 6.93 13.68
CA THR A 276 0.41 5.48 13.44
C THR A 276 0.04 4.69 14.71
N ILE A 277 0.66 5.00 15.86
CA ILE A 277 0.39 4.32 17.14
C ILE A 277 -1.08 4.44 17.52
N LEU A 278 -1.62 5.66 17.54
CA LEU A 278 -3.00 5.88 17.97
C LEU A 278 -4.01 5.29 16.98
N ALA A 279 -3.70 5.31 15.68
CA ALA A 279 -4.57 4.72 14.67
C ALA A 279 -4.55 3.18 14.67
N LEU A 280 -3.41 2.57 14.97
CA LEU A 280 -3.30 1.11 15.08
C LEU A 280 -3.73 0.57 16.45
N PHE A 281 -3.94 1.39 17.44
CA PHE A 281 -4.36 0.93 18.76
C PHE A 281 -5.85 1.18 19.01
N ILE A 282 -6.31 2.41 18.83
CA ILE A 282 -7.68 2.78 19.22
C ILE A 282 -8.73 2.21 18.24
N PRO A 283 -8.75 2.58 16.95
CA PRO A 283 -9.80 2.07 16.06
C PRO A 283 -9.67 0.58 15.73
N THR A 284 -8.46 0.02 15.70
CA THR A 284 -8.27 -1.43 15.46
C THR A 284 -8.79 -2.31 16.57
N THR A 285 -8.76 -1.84 17.83
CA THR A 285 -9.42 -2.53 18.93
C THR A 285 -10.93 -2.23 18.95
N LEU A 286 -11.34 -0.98 18.69
CA LEU A 286 -12.72 -0.54 18.83
C LEU A 286 -13.66 -1.12 17.76
N VAL A 287 -13.22 -1.21 16.51
CA VAL A 287 -14.07 -1.62 15.38
C VAL A 287 -14.47 -3.11 15.46
N PRO A 288 -13.59 -4.06 15.81
CA PRO A 288 -14.02 -5.44 16.09
C PRO A 288 -15.02 -5.54 17.24
N VAL A 289 -14.91 -4.71 18.28
CA VAL A 289 -15.91 -4.62 19.36
C VAL A 289 -17.26 -4.19 18.81
N PHE A 290 -17.29 -3.22 17.89
CA PHE A 290 -18.52 -2.84 17.21
C PHE A 290 -19.10 -3.99 16.39
N GLY A 291 -18.25 -4.77 15.70
CA GLY A 291 -18.67 -5.97 14.97
C GLY A 291 -19.36 -7.00 15.87
N VAL A 292 -18.76 -7.28 17.03
CA VAL A 292 -19.31 -8.19 18.05
C VAL A 292 -20.67 -7.67 18.58
N ILE A 293 -20.75 -6.39 18.94
CA ILE A 293 -22.02 -5.79 19.43
C ILE A 293 -23.07 -5.83 18.31
N GLY A 294 -22.69 -5.52 17.07
CA GLY A 294 -23.58 -5.58 15.91
C GLY A 294 -24.17 -6.98 15.72
N ALA A 295 -23.32 -8.02 15.72
CA ALA A 295 -23.76 -9.41 15.62
C ALA A 295 -24.63 -9.83 16.82
N SER A 296 -24.22 -9.50 18.04
CA SER A 296 -24.98 -9.83 19.25
C SER A 296 -26.39 -9.19 19.29
N THR A 297 -26.47 -7.91 18.92
CA THR A 297 -27.76 -7.19 18.88
C THR A 297 -28.64 -7.67 17.72
N SER A 298 -28.06 -8.08 16.58
CA SER A 298 -28.81 -8.59 15.43
C SER A 298 -29.53 -9.91 15.75
N VAL A 299 -28.93 -10.78 16.55
CA VAL A 299 -29.61 -12.01 17.05
C VAL A 299 -30.86 -11.65 17.82
N LYS A 300 -30.81 -10.65 18.71
CA LYS A 300 -31.97 -10.22 19.52
C LYS A 300 -33.02 -9.51 18.68
N LEU A 301 -32.64 -8.74 17.69
CA LEU A 301 -33.56 -7.94 16.87
C LEU A 301 -34.20 -8.74 15.72
N TYR A 302 -33.40 -9.60 15.07
CA TYR A 302 -33.78 -10.25 13.81
C TYR A 302 -33.73 -11.78 13.89
N GLY A 303 -33.31 -12.36 15.02
CA GLY A 303 -33.21 -13.82 15.20
C GLY A 303 -32.04 -14.45 14.41
N GLN A 304 -31.16 -13.65 13.85
CA GLN A 304 -30.00 -14.10 13.04
C GLN A 304 -28.73 -13.35 13.42
N GLU A 305 -27.63 -14.07 13.39
CA GLU A 305 -26.30 -13.52 13.66
C GLU A 305 -25.73 -12.85 12.38
N LEU A 306 -25.87 -11.54 12.29
CA LEU A 306 -25.46 -10.76 11.12
C LEU A 306 -24.10 -10.08 11.39
N TRP A 307 -23.08 -10.57 10.75
CA TRP A 307 -21.71 -10.01 10.90
C TRP A 307 -21.47 -8.80 10.00
N GLN A 308 -22.08 -8.76 8.82
CA GLN A 308 -21.85 -7.66 7.88
C GLN A 308 -22.76 -6.47 8.24
N PRO A 309 -22.23 -5.25 8.39
CA PRO A 309 -23.08 -4.08 8.67
C PRO A 309 -24.09 -3.82 7.56
N MET A 310 -23.78 -4.16 6.31
CA MET A 310 -24.70 -4.02 5.17
C MET A 310 -25.94 -4.91 5.33
N ASP A 311 -25.78 -6.14 5.82
CA ASP A 311 -26.90 -7.05 6.07
C ASP A 311 -27.81 -6.51 7.17
N ILE A 312 -27.22 -5.98 8.26
CA ILE A 312 -27.97 -5.37 9.36
C ILE A 312 -28.86 -4.23 8.82
N PHE A 313 -28.35 -3.37 7.95
CA PHE A 313 -29.13 -2.29 7.34
C PHE A 313 -30.18 -2.81 6.35
N THR A 314 -29.88 -3.87 5.61
CA THR A 314 -30.87 -4.51 4.71
C THR A 314 -32.06 -5.06 5.50
N TYR A 315 -31.81 -5.77 6.62
CA TYR A 315 -32.87 -6.24 7.51
C TYR A 315 -33.63 -5.07 8.14
N TRP A 316 -32.93 -4.02 8.59
CA TRP A 316 -33.55 -2.82 9.12
C TRP A 316 -34.50 -2.14 8.12
N LEU A 317 -34.06 -1.96 6.87
CA LEU A 317 -34.91 -1.36 5.81
C LEU A 317 -36.08 -2.24 5.42
N LYS A 318 -35.92 -3.56 5.43
CA LYS A 318 -37.04 -4.51 5.20
C LYS A 318 -38.07 -4.49 6.31
N ASP A 319 -37.64 -4.34 7.58
CA ASP A 319 -38.51 -4.25 8.75
C ASP A 319 -39.28 -2.91 8.80
N ASN A 320 -38.58 -1.80 8.50
CA ASN A 320 -39.18 -0.47 8.55
C ASN A 320 -38.57 0.47 7.50
N TYR A 321 -39.27 0.69 6.40
CA TYR A 321 -38.83 1.58 5.32
C TYR A 321 -39.25 3.04 5.58
N SER A 322 -39.09 3.56 6.79
CA SER A 322 -39.38 4.94 7.17
C SER A 322 -38.33 5.92 6.67
N ALA A 323 -38.67 7.22 6.63
CA ALA A 323 -37.74 8.27 6.23
C ALA A 323 -36.48 8.29 7.11
N GLY A 324 -36.61 8.04 8.42
CA GLY A 324 -35.48 7.96 9.35
C GLY A 324 -34.57 6.77 9.07
N ALA A 325 -35.15 5.56 8.84
CA ALA A 325 -34.38 4.37 8.51
C ALA A 325 -33.63 4.53 7.18
N ARG A 326 -34.28 5.12 6.17
CA ARG A 326 -33.68 5.44 4.86
C ARG A 326 -32.52 6.44 4.99
N ALA A 327 -32.70 7.51 5.77
CA ALA A 327 -31.65 8.49 6.04
C ALA A 327 -30.45 7.84 6.76
N GLY A 328 -30.70 7.02 7.79
CA GLY A 328 -29.65 6.28 8.48
C GLY A 328 -28.85 5.35 7.55
N ALA A 329 -29.55 4.55 6.74
CA ALA A 329 -28.93 3.66 5.77
C ALA A 329 -28.14 4.43 4.69
N PHE A 330 -28.66 5.58 4.21
CA PHE A 330 -27.97 6.43 3.25
C PHE A 330 -26.65 6.99 3.79
N PHE A 331 -26.69 7.65 4.96
CA PHE A 331 -25.49 8.29 5.51
C PHE A 331 -24.44 7.27 5.96
N CYS A 332 -24.87 6.16 6.55
CA CYS A 332 -23.94 5.06 6.87
C CYS A 332 -23.39 4.41 5.60
N GLY A 333 -24.23 4.13 4.60
CA GLY A 333 -23.78 3.60 3.31
C GLY A 333 -22.79 4.50 2.61
N LEU A 334 -23.05 5.82 2.62
CA LEU A 334 -22.11 6.80 2.05
C LEU A 334 -20.78 6.82 2.80
N SER A 335 -20.81 6.83 4.13
CA SER A 335 -19.59 6.82 4.95
C SER A 335 -18.77 5.55 4.76
N PHE A 336 -19.42 4.39 4.76
CA PHE A 336 -18.75 3.11 4.51
C PHE A 336 -18.21 3.00 3.07
N THR A 337 -18.94 3.51 2.08
CA THR A 337 -18.46 3.58 0.69
C THR A 337 -17.21 4.46 0.59
N LEU A 338 -17.21 5.64 1.20
CA LEU A 338 -16.05 6.53 1.25
C LEU A 338 -14.87 5.87 1.97
N SER A 339 -15.11 5.14 3.06
CA SER A 339 -14.08 4.37 3.76
C SER A 339 -13.46 3.32 2.86
N GLN A 340 -14.26 2.43 2.29
CA GLN A 340 -13.77 1.36 1.41
C GLN A 340 -13.06 1.92 0.17
N MET A 341 -13.57 3.02 -0.39
CA MET A 341 -12.94 3.70 -1.54
C MET A 341 -11.57 4.28 -1.14
N SER A 342 -11.49 4.98 -0.03
CA SER A 342 -10.25 5.57 0.47
C SER A 342 -9.21 4.49 0.80
N TYR A 343 -9.63 3.39 1.41
CA TYR A 343 -8.78 2.22 1.68
C TYR A 343 -8.28 1.58 0.37
N THR A 344 -9.19 1.31 -0.56
CA THR A 344 -8.87 0.69 -1.85
C THR A 344 -7.91 1.53 -2.66
N ILE A 345 -8.12 2.86 -2.71
CA ILE A 345 -7.26 3.80 -3.45
C ILE A 345 -5.87 3.86 -2.82
N SER A 346 -5.78 4.10 -1.49
CA SER A 346 -4.50 4.34 -0.83
C SER A 346 -3.70 3.05 -0.66
N ASN A 347 -4.27 2.08 0.02
CA ASN A 347 -3.53 0.91 0.51
C ASN A 347 -3.37 -0.21 -0.54
N SER A 348 -4.22 -0.23 -1.56
CA SER A 348 -4.13 -1.24 -2.62
C SER A 348 -3.71 -0.64 -3.96
N GLY A 349 -4.44 0.35 -4.48
CA GLY A 349 -4.20 0.90 -5.79
C GLY A 349 -2.91 1.71 -5.91
N PHE A 350 -2.75 2.77 -5.12
CA PHE A 350 -1.52 3.56 -5.13
C PHE A 350 -0.31 2.78 -4.64
N ALA A 351 -0.49 1.92 -3.65
CA ALA A 351 0.56 1.06 -3.15
C ALA A 351 1.10 0.13 -4.26
N SER A 352 0.21 -0.60 -4.93
CA SER A 352 0.58 -1.43 -6.09
C SER A 352 1.12 -0.59 -7.25
N GLY A 353 0.59 0.62 -7.45
CA GLY A 353 1.09 1.56 -8.47
C GLY A 353 2.54 1.97 -8.23
N MET A 354 2.90 2.29 -6.99
CA MET A 354 4.28 2.59 -6.59
C MET A 354 5.20 1.39 -6.81
N ASP A 355 4.73 0.18 -6.49
CA ASP A 355 5.48 -1.04 -6.70
C ASP A 355 5.71 -1.36 -8.17
N LEU A 356 4.66 -1.31 -8.98
CA LEU A 356 4.75 -1.55 -10.43
C LEU A 356 5.61 -0.51 -11.14
N ALA A 357 5.60 0.75 -10.68
CA ALA A 357 6.53 1.77 -11.14
C ALA A 357 7.99 1.39 -10.83
N GLY A 358 8.23 0.63 -9.77
CA GLY A 358 9.55 0.09 -9.43
C GLY A 358 9.99 -1.09 -10.29
N VAL A 359 9.04 -1.88 -10.80
CA VAL A 359 9.32 -3.05 -11.67
C VAL A 359 9.57 -2.60 -13.12
N LEU A 360 8.75 -1.68 -13.61
CA LEU A 360 8.81 -1.19 -14.99
C LEU A 360 8.86 0.34 -15.04
N PRO A 361 9.93 0.97 -14.51
CA PRO A 361 10.01 2.41 -14.31
C PRO A 361 9.80 3.23 -15.59
N LYS A 362 10.18 2.69 -16.74
CA LYS A 362 10.10 3.36 -18.04
C LYS A 362 8.65 3.45 -18.59
N TYR A 363 7.78 2.52 -18.22
CA TYR A 363 6.45 2.37 -18.83
C TYR A 363 5.30 2.56 -17.85
N ILE A 364 5.52 2.30 -16.56
CA ILE A 364 4.49 2.33 -15.53
C ILE A 364 4.80 3.44 -14.53
N ASN A 365 3.83 4.35 -14.36
CA ASN A 365 3.76 5.29 -13.24
C ASN A 365 2.69 4.84 -12.25
N ILE A 366 2.58 5.51 -11.10
CA ILE A 366 1.63 5.17 -10.04
C ILE A 366 0.20 5.05 -10.57
N LYS A 367 -0.25 6.00 -11.40
CA LYS A 367 -1.59 6.00 -11.98
C LYS A 367 -1.86 4.78 -12.87
N ARG A 368 -0.95 4.49 -13.80
CA ARG A 368 -1.10 3.33 -14.71
C ARG A 368 -1.08 2.01 -13.93
N GLY A 369 -0.20 1.92 -12.93
CA GLY A 369 -0.12 0.75 -12.06
C GLY A 369 -1.38 0.55 -11.23
N ALA A 370 -1.96 1.63 -10.67
CA ALA A 370 -3.22 1.57 -9.92
C ALA A 370 -4.41 1.12 -10.79
N ILE A 371 -4.52 1.65 -12.01
CA ILE A 371 -5.56 1.23 -12.97
C ILE A 371 -5.36 -0.25 -13.37
N PHE A 372 -4.13 -0.67 -13.62
CA PHE A 372 -3.82 -2.08 -13.90
C PHE A 372 -4.29 -2.98 -12.76
N THR A 373 -3.99 -2.61 -11.51
CA THR A 373 -4.44 -3.34 -10.31
C THR A 373 -5.97 -3.43 -10.25
N ALA A 374 -6.66 -2.32 -10.51
CA ALA A 374 -8.12 -2.30 -10.52
C ALA A 374 -8.72 -3.24 -11.58
N VAL A 375 -8.18 -3.26 -12.79
CA VAL A 375 -8.66 -4.12 -13.87
C VAL A 375 -8.41 -5.61 -13.55
N ILE A 376 -7.20 -5.95 -13.11
CA ILE A 376 -6.85 -7.34 -12.80
C ILE A 376 -7.62 -7.86 -11.58
N SER A 377 -7.95 -7.00 -10.61
CA SER A 377 -8.68 -7.40 -9.41
C SER A 377 -10.07 -8.00 -9.71
N VAL A 378 -10.72 -7.60 -10.80
CA VAL A 378 -12.00 -8.17 -11.24
C VAL A 378 -11.85 -9.64 -11.62
N ALA A 379 -10.73 -10.02 -12.23
CA ALA A 379 -10.46 -11.40 -12.65
C ALA A 379 -10.30 -12.37 -11.46
N LEU A 380 -10.01 -11.89 -10.25
CA LEU A 380 -9.92 -12.70 -9.04
C LEU A 380 -11.28 -13.15 -8.50
N GLN A 381 -12.39 -12.63 -9.03
CA GLN A 381 -13.74 -13.01 -8.62
C GLN A 381 -13.96 -12.94 -7.10
N PRO A 382 -13.83 -11.75 -6.49
CA PRO A 382 -13.82 -11.60 -5.03
C PRO A 382 -15.11 -12.08 -4.34
N TRP A 383 -16.23 -12.15 -5.05
CA TRP A 383 -17.47 -12.72 -4.54
C TRP A 383 -17.34 -14.18 -4.08
N ASN A 384 -16.42 -14.94 -4.67
CA ASN A 384 -16.15 -16.31 -4.24
C ASN A 384 -15.51 -16.37 -2.84
N PHE A 385 -14.78 -15.32 -2.42
CA PHE A 385 -14.17 -15.25 -1.09
C PHE A 385 -15.21 -15.13 0.02
N TYR A 386 -16.34 -14.48 -0.27
CA TYR A 386 -17.38 -14.18 0.72
C TYR A 386 -18.60 -15.09 0.62
N ASN A 387 -19.04 -15.42 -0.60
CA ASN A 387 -20.33 -16.08 -0.82
C ASN A 387 -20.22 -17.60 -0.92
N LYS A 388 -19.06 -18.18 -1.27
CA LYS A 388 -18.89 -19.65 -1.33
C LYS A 388 -18.46 -20.28 -0.02
N SER A 389 -17.61 -19.61 0.73
CA SER A 389 -17.12 -20.10 2.02
C SER A 389 -16.51 -18.93 2.80
N SER A 390 -17.02 -18.66 3.99
CA SER A 390 -16.44 -17.67 4.90
C SER A 390 -14.98 -17.95 5.25
N ASN A 391 -14.57 -19.22 5.26
CA ASN A 391 -13.20 -19.63 5.58
C ASN A 391 -12.18 -19.25 4.51
N VAL A 392 -12.58 -19.15 3.23
CA VAL A 392 -11.65 -18.81 2.14
C VAL A 392 -11.06 -17.41 2.32
N PHE A 393 -11.89 -16.42 2.64
CA PHE A 393 -11.42 -15.06 2.90
C PHE A 393 -10.39 -15.00 4.03
N LEU A 394 -10.70 -15.69 5.12
CA LEU A 394 -9.88 -15.71 6.32
C LEU A 394 -8.54 -16.40 6.07
N THR A 395 -8.54 -17.53 5.35
CA THR A 395 -7.32 -18.24 4.94
C THR A 395 -6.44 -17.38 4.01
N VAL A 396 -7.04 -16.66 3.07
CA VAL A 396 -6.29 -15.75 2.19
C VAL A 396 -5.66 -14.62 2.99
N MET A 397 -6.38 -14.01 3.94
CA MET A 397 -5.84 -12.94 4.78
C MET A 397 -4.71 -13.42 5.70
N SER A 398 -4.85 -14.57 6.33
CA SER A 398 -3.80 -15.15 7.19
C SER A 398 -2.55 -15.54 6.39
N SER A 399 -2.71 -16.02 5.16
CA SER A 399 -1.59 -16.40 4.30
C SER A 399 -0.65 -15.25 3.94
N PHE A 400 -1.11 -14.00 4.03
CA PHE A 400 -0.24 -12.83 3.85
C PHE A 400 0.88 -12.80 4.89
N GLY A 401 0.61 -13.21 6.13
CA GLY A 401 1.59 -13.29 7.21
C GLY A 401 2.75 -14.21 6.86
N ILE A 402 2.49 -15.40 6.33
CA ILE A 402 3.51 -16.41 6.00
C ILE A 402 4.61 -15.86 5.09
N VAL A 403 4.21 -15.05 4.10
CA VAL A 403 5.13 -14.52 3.09
C VAL A 403 5.73 -13.18 3.49
N MET A 404 4.91 -12.29 4.08
CA MET A 404 5.32 -10.92 4.39
C MET A 404 6.12 -10.80 5.68
N THR A 405 5.81 -11.59 6.70
CA THR A 405 6.52 -11.51 7.98
C THR A 405 8.03 -11.78 7.85
N PRO A 406 8.48 -12.81 7.11
CA PRO A 406 9.89 -13.00 6.85
C PRO A 406 10.56 -11.82 6.12
N ILE A 407 9.86 -11.18 5.16
CA ILE A 407 10.35 -9.96 4.48
C ILE A 407 10.51 -8.83 5.49
N ILE A 408 9.49 -8.59 6.32
CA ILE A 408 9.52 -7.58 7.39
C ILE A 408 10.70 -7.81 8.33
N ALA A 409 10.94 -9.05 8.75
CA ALA A 409 12.03 -9.43 9.64
C ALA A 409 13.39 -9.12 9.04
N VAL A 410 13.62 -9.50 7.78
CA VAL A 410 14.87 -9.23 7.06
C VAL A 410 15.08 -7.72 6.88
N MET A 411 14.03 -6.96 6.50
CA MET A 411 14.10 -5.51 6.37
C MET A 411 14.43 -4.81 7.68
N ILE A 412 13.79 -5.21 8.78
CA ILE A 412 14.05 -4.66 10.11
C ILE A 412 15.48 -4.96 10.54
N CYS A 413 15.95 -6.19 10.36
CA CYS A 413 17.31 -6.61 10.69
C CYS A 413 18.33 -5.81 9.88
N ASP A 414 18.14 -5.69 8.55
CA ASP A 414 19.05 -4.93 7.69
C ASP A 414 19.11 -3.47 8.11
N ASN A 415 17.95 -2.84 8.30
CA ASN A 415 17.84 -1.43 8.62
C ASN A 415 18.43 -1.08 9.99
N LEU A 416 18.03 -1.81 11.04
CA LEU A 416 18.38 -1.45 12.42
C LEU A 416 19.72 -2.03 12.87
N VAL A 417 20.01 -3.29 12.51
CA VAL A 417 21.17 -4.02 13.03
C VAL A 417 22.37 -3.90 12.08
N ILE A 418 22.18 -4.17 10.79
CA ILE A 418 23.31 -4.23 9.85
C ILE A 418 23.72 -2.81 9.40
N ARG A 419 22.78 -2.01 8.87
CA ARG A 419 23.05 -0.69 8.34
C ARG A 419 22.92 0.44 9.34
N LYS A 420 22.38 0.18 10.53
CA LYS A 420 22.20 1.19 11.57
C LYS A 420 21.52 2.47 11.05
N ARG A 421 20.50 2.29 10.16
CA ARG A 421 19.70 3.34 9.55
C ARG A 421 20.46 4.26 8.59
N GLN A 422 21.59 3.81 8.03
CA GLN A 422 22.37 4.55 7.02
C GLN A 422 22.15 3.96 5.63
N TYR A 423 21.83 4.80 4.66
CA TYR A 423 21.60 4.42 3.27
C TYR A 423 22.18 5.46 2.32
N SER A 424 22.89 4.99 1.27
CA SER A 424 23.21 5.81 0.11
C SER A 424 22.11 5.63 -0.93
N VAL A 425 21.25 6.64 -1.04
CA VAL A 425 20.07 6.54 -1.91
C VAL A 425 20.45 6.59 -3.39
N THR A 426 21.49 7.37 -3.74
CA THR A 426 21.99 7.48 -5.11
C THR A 426 22.48 6.15 -5.68
N GLU A 427 23.07 5.30 -4.84
CA GLU A 427 23.56 3.97 -5.22
C GLU A 427 22.45 2.98 -5.61
N ALA A 428 21.22 3.20 -5.15
CA ALA A 428 20.07 2.36 -5.53
C ALA A 428 19.64 2.52 -7.00
N PHE A 429 20.16 3.54 -7.67
CA PHE A 429 19.88 3.81 -9.08
C PHE A 429 21.06 3.46 -10.01
N LYS A 430 22.15 2.90 -9.47
CA LYS A 430 23.33 2.50 -10.23
C LYS A 430 23.39 0.98 -10.39
N ILE A 431 23.49 0.51 -11.66
CA ILE A 431 23.80 -0.89 -11.95
C ILE A 431 25.20 -1.15 -11.45
N LYS A 432 25.66 -2.00 -10.76
CA LYS A 432 27.00 -2.21 -10.17
C LYS A 432 27.37 -1.23 -9.05
N GLY A 433 26.36 -0.53 -8.47
CA GLY A 433 26.54 0.26 -7.25
C GLY A 433 26.61 -0.61 -6.00
N GLU A 434 26.53 0.04 -4.83
CA GLU A 434 26.62 -0.61 -3.50
C GLU A 434 25.62 -1.76 -3.32
N TYR A 435 24.39 -1.64 -3.88
CA TYR A 435 23.31 -2.63 -3.74
C TYR A 435 23.30 -3.68 -4.86
N TYR A 436 24.37 -3.82 -5.63
CA TYR A 436 24.45 -4.86 -6.65
C TYR A 436 24.74 -6.25 -6.06
N TYR A 437 25.37 -6.33 -4.90
CA TYR A 437 25.72 -7.58 -4.21
C TYR A 437 26.29 -8.67 -5.14
N PHE A 438 25.74 -9.88 -5.09
CA PHE A 438 26.14 -10.95 -6.00
C PHE A 438 25.24 -10.95 -7.25
N LYS A 439 25.72 -10.40 -8.36
CA LYS A 439 24.99 -10.30 -9.65
C LYS A 439 23.58 -9.68 -9.52
N GLY A 440 23.40 -8.72 -8.64
CA GLY A 440 22.14 -8.03 -8.42
C GLY A 440 21.24 -8.63 -7.34
N PHE A 441 21.70 -9.68 -6.65
CA PHE A 441 20.94 -10.41 -5.62
C PHE A 441 21.69 -10.46 -4.29
N ASN A 442 21.03 -10.14 -3.20
CA ASN A 442 21.53 -10.43 -1.85
C ASN A 442 21.06 -11.82 -1.42
N TRP A 443 21.83 -12.87 -1.72
CA TRP A 443 21.49 -14.24 -1.44
C TRP A 443 21.21 -14.51 0.04
N ARG A 444 21.83 -13.75 0.97
CA ARG A 444 21.61 -13.86 2.42
C ARG A 444 20.16 -13.54 2.78
N ALA A 445 19.64 -12.45 2.22
CA ALA A 445 18.25 -12.03 2.41
C ALA A 445 17.26 -13.08 1.84
N PHE A 446 17.56 -13.64 0.67
CA PHE A 446 16.74 -14.71 0.09
C PHE A 446 16.72 -15.98 0.92
N VAL A 447 17.89 -16.44 1.37
CA VAL A 447 17.97 -17.65 2.23
C VAL A 447 17.18 -17.44 3.50
N ALA A 448 17.36 -16.30 4.18
CA ALA A 448 16.63 -16.00 5.40
C ALA A 448 15.11 -15.91 5.18
N TRP A 449 14.67 -15.28 4.10
CA TRP A 449 13.25 -15.19 3.73
C TRP A 449 12.65 -16.57 3.44
N ILE A 450 13.29 -17.39 2.60
CA ILE A 450 12.80 -18.72 2.24
C ILE A 450 12.74 -19.63 3.46
N CYS A 451 13.79 -19.64 4.30
CA CYS A 451 13.82 -20.44 5.52
C CYS A 451 12.75 -20.03 6.53
N GLY A 452 12.40 -18.73 6.61
CA GLY A 452 11.31 -18.26 7.46
C GLY A 452 9.93 -18.64 6.93
N MET A 453 9.73 -18.54 5.62
CA MET A 453 8.44 -18.81 4.97
C MET A 453 8.11 -20.32 4.91
N THR A 454 9.10 -21.15 4.58
CA THR A 454 8.88 -22.58 4.25
C THR A 454 8.16 -23.38 5.34
N PRO A 455 8.47 -23.23 6.65
CA PRO A 455 7.82 -24.03 7.68
C PRO A 455 6.32 -23.75 7.87
N GLY A 456 5.83 -22.53 7.48
CA GLY A 456 4.42 -22.16 7.56
C GLY A 456 3.55 -22.75 6.42
N LEU A 457 4.18 -23.04 5.26
CA LEU A 457 3.45 -23.49 4.06
C LEU A 457 2.67 -24.81 4.24
N PRO A 458 3.21 -25.86 4.92
CA PRO A 458 2.44 -27.09 5.15
C PRO A 458 1.17 -26.86 5.98
N GLY A 459 1.23 -25.97 6.99
CA GLY A 459 0.07 -25.62 7.82
C GLY A 459 -0.99 -24.85 7.03
N MET A 460 -0.56 -23.93 6.15
CA MET A 460 -1.48 -23.25 5.21
C MET A 460 -2.16 -24.24 4.26
N ALA A 461 -1.43 -25.19 3.72
CA ALA A 461 -1.99 -26.23 2.85
C ALA A 461 -3.03 -27.11 3.58
N TRP A 462 -2.81 -27.39 4.87
CA TRP A 462 -3.77 -28.07 5.73
C TRP A 462 -5.04 -27.23 5.95
N GLU A 463 -4.92 -25.94 6.19
CA GLU A 463 -6.08 -25.04 6.39
C GLU A 463 -6.99 -25.01 5.15
N VAL A 464 -6.39 -25.03 3.95
CA VAL A 464 -7.14 -25.10 2.70
C VAL A 464 -7.78 -26.47 2.49
N ASN A 465 -7.10 -27.56 2.87
CA ASN A 465 -7.58 -28.92 2.68
C ASN A 465 -7.02 -29.88 3.75
N ASN A 466 -7.82 -30.14 4.77
CA ASN A 466 -7.50 -31.01 5.93
C ASN A 466 -7.06 -32.45 5.57
N LYS A 467 -7.07 -32.82 4.29
CA LYS A 467 -6.66 -34.16 3.84
C LYS A 467 -5.15 -34.31 3.73
N TYR A 468 -4.39 -33.21 3.59
CA TYR A 468 -2.95 -33.31 3.29
C TYR A 468 -2.09 -33.65 4.50
N PHE A 469 -2.41 -33.13 5.68
CA PHE A 469 -1.59 -33.32 6.89
C PHE A 469 -2.48 -33.42 8.13
N ASN A 470 -2.27 -34.45 8.93
CA ASN A 470 -2.94 -34.63 10.23
C ASN A 470 -1.91 -34.62 11.36
N ASN A 471 -1.15 -33.52 11.49
CA ASN A 471 -0.14 -33.36 12.52
C ASN A 471 -0.36 -32.06 13.30
N LYS A 472 -0.69 -32.18 14.59
CA LYS A 472 -0.91 -31.02 15.47
C LYS A 472 0.29 -30.06 15.53
N GLY A 473 1.52 -30.57 15.40
CA GLY A 473 2.73 -29.74 15.42
C GLY A 473 2.82 -28.80 14.22
N ILE A 474 2.44 -29.27 13.03
CA ILE A 474 2.38 -28.46 11.78
C ILE A 474 1.31 -27.37 11.91
N VAL A 475 0.13 -27.73 12.41
CA VAL A 475 -0.97 -26.80 12.62
C VAL A 475 -0.59 -25.74 13.66
N ASN A 476 0.01 -26.14 14.77
CA ASN A 476 0.45 -25.22 15.81
C ASN A 476 1.56 -24.28 15.33
N PHE A 477 2.47 -24.78 14.50
CA PHE A 477 3.48 -23.91 13.87
C PHE A 477 2.81 -22.86 12.98
N TYR A 478 1.87 -23.26 12.14
CA TYR A 478 1.10 -22.34 11.30
C TYR A 478 0.32 -21.31 12.15
N TYR A 479 -0.26 -21.72 13.26
CA TYR A 479 -0.95 -20.80 14.17
C TYR A 479 -0.02 -19.71 14.72
N GLY A 480 1.24 -20.03 14.99
CA GLY A 480 2.25 -19.09 15.45
C GLY A 480 3.17 -18.55 14.36
N ASP A 481 2.86 -18.77 13.10
CA ASP A 481 3.75 -18.50 11.97
C ASP A 481 4.34 -17.10 11.98
N SER A 482 3.55 -16.07 12.20
CA SER A 482 4.03 -14.68 12.21
C SER A 482 5.14 -14.44 13.24
N PHE A 483 5.13 -15.14 14.36
CA PHE A 483 6.21 -15.05 15.37
C PHE A 483 7.42 -15.90 14.98
N PHE A 484 7.19 -17.14 14.60
CA PHE A 484 8.27 -18.08 14.29
C PHE A 484 9.01 -17.68 13.02
N SER A 485 8.30 -17.30 11.98
CA SER A 485 8.86 -16.82 10.72
C SER A 485 9.68 -15.54 10.92
N PHE A 486 9.21 -14.62 11.76
CA PHE A 486 9.96 -13.41 12.11
C PHE A 486 11.29 -13.77 12.78
N VAL A 487 11.25 -14.59 13.83
CA VAL A 487 12.43 -14.97 14.59
C VAL A 487 13.44 -15.71 13.71
N ILE A 488 12.98 -16.70 12.95
CA ILE A 488 13.84 -17.47 12.04
C ILE A 488 14.53 -16.55 11.04
N SER A 489 13.76 -15.70 10.34
CA SER A 489 14.31 -14.84 9.29
C SER A 489 15.23 -13.76 9.83
N PHE A 490 14.87 -13.14 10.96
CA PHE A 490 15.67 -12.10 11.59
C PHE A 490 17.04 -12.61 12.01
N PHE A 491 17.08 -13.69 12.80
CA PHE A 491 18.33 -14.22 13.32
C PHE A 491 19.17 -14.90 12.24
N LEU A 492 18.52 -15.61 11.32
CA LEU A 492 19.26 -16.23 10.21
C LEU A 492 19.92 -15.17 9.33
N TYR A 493 19.19 -14.10 8.97
CA TYR A 493 19.78 -13.01 8.21
C TYR A 493 20.93 -12.35 8.95
N TRP A 494 20.78 -12.08 10.22
CA TRP A 494 21.83 -11.52 11.06
C TRP A 494 23.07 -12.41 11.10
N ILE A 495 22.91 -13.71 11.38
CA ILE A 495 24.02 -14.68 11.40
C ILE A 495 24.70 -14.76 10.02
N LEU A 496 23.92 -14.83 8.94
CA LEU A 496 24.49 -14.88 7.59
C LEU A 496 25.31 -13.62 7.26
N CYS A 497 24.88 -12.45 7.72
CA CYS A 497 25.64 -11.21 7.54
C CYS A 497 26.90 -11.15 8.41
N LEU A 498 26.91 -11.80 9.57
CA LEU A 498 28.12 -11.91 10.42
C LEU A 498 29.14 -12.89 9.84
N VAL A 499 28.67 -14.06 9.37
CA VAL A 499 29.56 -15.12 8.82
C VAL A 499 30.08 -14.75 7.43
N PHE A 500 29.24 -14.12 6.62
CA PHE A 500 29.55 -13.70 5.26
C PHE A 500 29.38 -12.19 5.13
N PRO A 501 30.27 -11.37 5.72
CA PRO A 501 30.12 -9.92 5.67
C PRO A 501 30.19 -9.40 4.25
N TYR A 502 29.46 -8.34 3.99
CA TYR A 502 29.64 -7.51 2.78
C TYR A 502 30.13 -6.13 3.20
N HIS A 503 31.05 -5.61 2.43
CA HIS A 503 31.61 -4.29 2.74
C HIS A 503 30.69 -3.20 2.21
N VAL A 504 30.09 -2.44 3.09
CA VAL A 504 29.39 -1.20 2.76
C VAL A 504 30.46 -0.13 2.60
N LYS A 505 30.67 0.31 1.36
CA LYS A 505 31.70 1.33 1.04
C LYS A 505 31.20 2.74 1.31
N ILE A 506 29.93 2.99 1.02
CA ILE A 506 29.30 4.31 1.13
C ILE A 506 28.16 4.19 2.14
N LEU A 507 28.33 4.83 3.30
CA LEU A 507 27.34 4.77 4.39
C LEU A 507 26.11 5.62 4.07
N HIS A 508 26.30 6.80 3.49
CA HIS A 508 25.25 7.73 3.08
C HIS A 508 25.74 8.62 1.93
N ASP A 509 24.81 9.27 1.24
CA ASP A 509 25.14 10.25 0.22
C ASP A 509 25.81 11.48 0.85
N ASP A 510 26.77 12.08 0.13
CA ASP A 510 27.47 13.29 0.52
C ASP A 510 26.68 14.59 0.24
N LYS A 511 25.69 14.52 -0.65
CA LYS A 511 24.85 15.64 -1.09
C LYS A 511 23.38 15.25 -1.18
N ASP A 512 22.47 16.19 -0.92
CA ASP A 512 21.03 15.99 -1.13
C ASP A 512 20.65 16.26 -2.59
N TYR A 513 20.98 15.35 -3.51
CA TYR A 513 20.66 15.48 -4.94
C TYR A 513 19.17 15.53 -5.26
N PHE A 514 18.29 15.19 -4.31
CA PHE A 514 16.86 15.06 -4.53
C PHE A 514 16.02 16.20 -3.93
N GLY A 515 16.62 17.09 -3.13
CA GLY A 515 15.92 18.13 -2.39
C GLY A 515 14.91 17.54 -1.37
N ALA A 516 15.30 16.43 -0.75
CA ALA A 516 14.45 15.69 0.17
C ALA A 516 14.48 16.26 1.59
N PHE A 517 15.47 17.08 1.92
CA PHE A 517 15.70 17.63 3.26
C PHE A 517 15.69 19.16 3.24
N SER A 518 15.44 19.76 4.42
CA SER A 518 15.79 21.17 4.61
C SER A 518 17.31 21.30 4.73
N ASP A 519 17.85 22.50 4.50
CA ASP A 519 19.29 22.76 4.60
C ASP A 519 19.85 22.35 5.96
N GLU A 520 19.10 22.62 7.03
CA GLU A 520 19.47 22.23 8.38
C GLU A 520 19.45 20.71 8.59
N GLU A 521 18.44 20.02 8.05
CA GLU A 521 18.33 18.54 8.12
C GLU A 521 19.44 17.87 7.31
N ALA A 522 19.79 18.41 6.12
CA ALA A 522 20.87 17.90 5.28
C ALA A 522 22.24 18.03 5.99
N ARG A 523 22.56 19.21 6.52
CA ARG A 523 23.79 19.42 7.30
C ARG A 523 23.89 18.54 8.54
N LYS A 524 22.76 18.34 9.24
CA LYS A 524 22.69 17.44 10.42
C LYS A 524 23.00 15.97 10.07
N LYS A 525 22.73 15.58 8.82
CA LYS A 525 23.07 14.27 8.27
C LYS A 525 24.48 14.20 7.68
N GLY A 526 25.23 15.30 7.65
CA GLY A 526 26.55 15.40 7.05
C GLY A 526 26.53 15.53 5.51
N MET A 527 25.39 15.96 4.94
CA MET A 527 25.21 16.17 3.51
C MET A 527 25.26 17.65 3.15
N VAL A 528 25.74 17.96 1.95
CA VAL A 528 25.60 19.30 1.35
C VAL A 528 24.13 19.51 0.99
N PRO A 529 23.51 20.63 1.42
CA PRO A 529 22.11 20.94 1.08
C PRO A 529 21.88 21.08 -0.42
N TYR A 530 20.64 20.76 -0.86
CA TYR A 530 20.23 20.90 -2.26
C TYR A 530 20.43 22.33 -2.80
N SER A 531 20.20 23.36 -1.96
CA SER A 531 20.36 24.77 -2.29
C SER A 531 21.80 25.19 -2.60
N GLU A 532 22.80 24.43 -2.14
CA GLU A 532 24.22 24.68 -2.30
C GLU A 532 24.85 23.88 -3.46
N ILE A 533 24.09 22.99 -4.10
CA ILE A 533 24.57 22.18 -5.24
C ILE A 533 24.41 23.00 -6.52
N SER A 534 25.50 23.11 -7.32
CA SER A 534 25.44 23.82 -8.60
C SER A 534 24.52 23.11 -9.61
N GLU A 535 23.90 23.86 -10.52
CA GLU A 535 23.08 23.29 -11.60
C GLU A 535 23.87 22.31 -12.47
N GLU A 536 25.14 22.60 -12.72
CA GLU A 536 26.05 21.72 -13.48
C GLU A 536 26.26 20.36 -12.81
N GLU A 537 26.38 20.33 -11.48
CA GLU A 537 26.49 19.08 -10.71
C GLU A 537 25.21 18.29 -10.68
N LEU A 538 24.05 18.97 -10.56
CA LEU A 538 22.73 18.34 -10.62
C LEU A 538 22.48 17.74 -12.02
N ASP A 539 22.86 18.44 -13.07
CA ASP A 539 22.76 17.95 -14.43
C ASP A 539 23.75 16.80 -14.68
N ALA A 540 24.95 16.85 -14.16
CA ALA A 540 25.90 15.74 -14.24
C ALA A 540 25.41 14.49 -13.52
N TYR A 541 24.70 14.64 -12.39
CA TYR A 541 24.09 13.53 -11.69
C TYR A 541 22.86 12.97 -12.46
N ASN A 542 22.02 13.85 -12.99
CA ASN A 542 20.81 13.47 -13.71
C ASN A 542 21.11 12.94 -15.12
N PHE A 543 22.11 13.50 -15.80
CA PHE A 543 22.54 13.16 -17.15
C PHE A 543 24.02 12.81 -17.14
N PRO A 544 24.41 11.65 -16.54
CA PRO A 544 25.81 11.24 -16.65
C PRO A 544 26.17 11.18 -18.13
N SER A 545 27.09 12.07 -18.55
CA SER A 545 27.59 12.10 -19.91
C SER A 545 28.04 10.68 -20.24
N HIS A 546 27.38 10.05 -21.19
CA HIS A 546 27.83 8.79 -21.76
C HIS A 546 29.16 9.09 -22.50
N LYS A 547 30.25 9.13 -21.77
CA LYS A 547 31.53 8.73 -22.36
C LYS A 547 31.42 7.23 -22.60
N THR A 548 30.82 6.90 -23.72
CA THR A 548 30.79 5.58 -24.35
C THR A 548 32.19 5.15 -24.70
N GLU A 549 32.98 4.73 -23.74
CA GLU A 549 34.08 3.81 -24.01
C GLU A 549 33.48 2.39 -24.18
N GLY A 550 32.99 2.08 -25.34
CA GLY A 550 32.54 0.73 -25.66
C GLY A 550 31.61 0.61 -26.85
N PHE A 551 30.73 1.56 -27.09
CA PHE A 551 29.72 1.42 -28.16
C PHE A 551 30.11 2.10 -29.50
N GLU A 552 31.10 3.02 -29.51
CA GLU A 552 31.60 3.63 -30.75
C GLU A 552 32.52 2.69 -31.53
N LYS A 553 33.06 1.64 -30.94
CA LYS A 553 33.84 0.63 -31.69
C LYS A 553 33.01 -0.33 -32.51
N GLU A 554 31.76 -0.60 -32.14
CA GLU A 554 30.89 -1.48 -32.95
C GLU A 554 30.13 -0.73 -34.04
N THR A 555 29.73 0.53 -33.84
CA THR A 555 29.09 1.32 -34.89
C THR A 555 30.08 1.88 -35.94
N SER A 556 31.32 2.09 -35.58
CA SER A 556 32.35 2.49 -36.56
C SER A 556 32.88 1.33 -37.39
N SER A 557 32.79 0.08 -36.90
CA SER A 557 33.13 -1.13 -37.68
C SER A 557 32.01 -1.48 -38.67
N ILE A 558 30.76 -1.24 -38.33
CA ILE A 558 29.61 -1.47 -39.22
C ILE A 558 29.52 -0.37 -40.31
N ARG A 559 29.97 0.85 -40.01
CA ARG A 559 30.04 1.94 -41.01
C ARG A 559 31.20 1.85 -41.98
N LYS A 560 32.29 1.13 -41.65
CA LYS A 560 33.44 0.90 -42.52
C LYS A 560 33.27 -0.30 -43.44
N GLN A 561 32.30 -1.17 -43.23
CA GLN A 561 31.99 -2.29 -44.12
C GLN A 561 30.88 -2.01 -45.15
N GLY A 562 30.26 -0.82 -45.14
CA GLY A 562 29.16 -0.44 -46.03
C GLY A 562 29.55 0.55 -47.15
N VAL A 563 30.82 0.89 -47.35
CA VAL A 563 31.24 1.82 -48.40
C VAL A 563 32.35 1.18 -49.24
N VAL A 564 31.96 0.21 -50.05
CA VAL A 564 32.67 -0.13 -51.28
C VAL A 564 31.62 -0.44 -52.33
N SER A 565 31.66 0.31 -53.42
CA SER A 565 30.96 0.25 -54.71
C SER A 565 29.65 1.03 -54.84
N SER A 566 29.74 2.22 -55.36
CA SER A 566 29.28 2.53 -56.73
C SER A 566 29.63 4.00 -57.04
N SER A 567 30.56 4.19 -57.95
CA SER A 567 30.75 5.39 -58.74
C SER A 567 29.50 5.65 -59.58
N ASP A 568 28.94 6.87 -59.52
CA ASP A 568 28.66 7.71 -60.69
C ASP A 568 27.99 9.00 -60.23
N GLY A 569 28.46 10.09 -60.83
CA GLY A 569 28.24 11.45 -60.47
C GLY A 569 26.81 11.97 -60.67
N HIS A 570 26.52 12.98 -59.89
CA HIS A 570 25.93 14.25 -60.39
C HIS A 570 25.96 15.25 -59.22
N ALA A 571 26.64 16.36 -59.50
CA ALA A 571 26.68 17.57 -58.70
C ALA A 571 25.32 18.26 -58.76
N TYR A 572 24.77 18.65 -57.62
CA TYR A 572 23.86 19.79 -57.51
C TYR A 572 24.30 20.64 -56.31
N GLU A 573 24.62 21.90 -56.67
CA GLU A 573 24.80 23.03 -55.77
C GLU A 573 23.47 23.29 -55.03
N GLU A 574 23.56 23.44 -53.72
CA GLU A 574 22.49 24.10 -52.96
C GLU A 574 23.11 25.25 -52.14
N LYS A 575 22.57 26.41 -52.41
CA LYS A 575 22.95 27.70 -51.89
C LYS A 575 22.58 27.86 -50.41
N ASP A 576 23.48 28.52 -49.71
CA ASP A 576 23.28 29.20 -48.43
C ASP A 576 22.06 30.14 -48.45
N GLU A 577 21.18 29.96 -47.48
CA GLU A 577 20.27 31.00 -47.00
C GLU A 577 20.21 30.91 -45.45
N SER A 578 21.21 31.49 -44.82
CA SER A 578 21.18 31.89 -43.42
C SER A 578 21.45 33.38 -43.39
N ASP A 579 20.38 34.16 -43.21
CA ASP A 579 20.41 35.48 -42.57
C ASP A 579 18.99 36.08 -42.63
N HIS A 580 18.44 36.20 -41.49
CA HIS A 580 17.40 37.14 -41.03
C HIS A 580 16.46 36.45 -40.02
N ILE A 581 16.75 36.70 -38.75
CA ILE A 581 15.80 37.04 -37.66
C ILE A 581 16.61 37.08 -36.34
N THR A 582 17.35 38.19 -36.21
CA THR A 582 17.81 38.60 -34.87
C THR A 582 17.89 40.13 -34.89
N LYS A 583 16.82 40.78 -34.52
CA LYS A 583 16.74 42.18 -34.03
C LYS A 583 15.30 42.62 -33.94
N GLN A 584 14.73 42.46 -32.78
CA GLN A 584 13.65 43.37 -32.28
C GLN A 584 13.15 42.83 -30.94
N ARG A 585 13.75 43.33 -29.85
CA ARG A 585 13.08 43.70 -28.59
C ARG A 585 14.10 44.05 -27.51
N ILE A 586 14.74 45.18 -27.69
CA ILE A 586 15.29 45.98 -26.59
C ILE A 586 14.84 47.39 -26.92
N VAL A 587 13.89 47.93 -26.20
CA VAL A 587 13.69 49.34 -25.83
C VAL A 587 12.39 49.46 -25.04
N SER A 588 12.49 50.20 -23.96
CA SER A 588 11.50 50.78 -23.07
C SER A 588 11.06 49.93 -21.87
N THR A 589 11.61 50.30 -20.75
CA THR A 589 11.02 51.26 -19.79
C THR A 589 12.05 51.69 -18.75
N LYS A 590 12.41 52.95 -18.86
CA LYS A 590 12.97 53.75 -17.76
C LYS A 590 11.94 54.84 -17.41
N THR A 591 11.96 55.25 -16.13
CA THR A 591 11.34 56.43 -15.50
C THR A 591 9.87 56.23 -15.06
N SER A 592 9.49 56.49 -13.82
CA SER A 592 9.75 57.54 -12.83
C SER A 592 9.16 57.07 -11.48
N SER A 593 9.88 57.12 -10.35
CA SER A 593 10.06 58.17 -9.35
C SER A 593 8.82 58.66 -8.63
N THR A 594 8.91 58.52 -7.30
CA THR A 594 8.58 59.44 -6.20
C THR A 594 7.16 59.47 -5.61
N SER A 595 7.26 59.38 -4.30
CA SER A 595 6.49 60.09 -3.21
C SER A 595 5.17 59.43 -2.84
N ASP A 596 4.86 59.27 -1.65
CA ASP A 596 4.93 59.73 -0.32
C ASP A 596 3.89 59.04 0.59
N LEU A 597 4.32 58.71 1.76
CA LEU A 597 3.73 58.98 3.07
C LEU A 597 2.37 58.38 3.53
N GLN A 598 2.52 57.74 4.63
CA GLN A 598 1.78 57.87 5.91
C GLN A 598 0.51 57.03 6.17
N GLU A 599 0.71 56.23 7.23
CA GLU A 599 -0.07 56.14 8.48
C GLU A 599 -1.51 55.61 8.42
N GLU A 600 -1.77 54.69 9.19
CA GLU A 600 -2.36 54.46 10.50
C GLU A 600 -3.27 53.25 10.58
N SER A 601 -2.95 52.46 11.54
CA SER A 601 -3.76 51.79 12.58
C SER A 601 -5.23 51.40 12.28
N SER A 602 -5.52 50.13 12.37
CA SER A 602 -6.35 49.55 13.45
C SER A 602 -6.40 48.02 13.29
#